data_3eb2b19ee916091630cc47708b56250e
#
_entry.id   3eb2b19ee916091630cc47708b56250e
#
_cell.length_a   1.000
_cell.length_b   1.000
_cell.length_c   1.000
_cell.angle_alpha   90.00
_cell.angle_beta   90.00
_cell.angle_gamma   90.00
#
_symmetry.space_group_name_H-M   'P 1'
#
loop_
_entity.id
_entity.type
_entity.pdbx_description
1 polymer ?
#
loop_
_entity_poly.entity_id
_entity_poly.type
_entity_poly.pdbx_seq_one_letter_code
_entity_poly.pdbx_strand_id
1 'polypeptide(L)'
;MVRFIEDEGESSSDDGSRRSSGEGLAPVIPLFGGAHPEKRSARSDTQPPRSDGPSSRRMPRFEEVPDDAELPAAAGSGRAWDGPAESGVDEVDAEQRLKAATDRLLRKLAGRGLSVSEAADVLLSDGVSRDEAATVIADLEDRGWLGDEMLAEQLVHAALSRNKDGRRGIAQKLAKRGIAREAADAALAEVPDDDAERALEFARTKARSMSSLDHDTALRRLIGQLARRGYPGGVAMSAARQALDEAGGARSGVRFR
;
A
#
# COMPACT_ATOMS: atom_id res chain seq x y z
N MET A 1 24.98 -33.06 49.35
CA MET A 1 24.24 -33.90 50.29
C MET A 1 22.99 -33.14 50.73
N VAL A 2 21.90 -33.20 49.94
CA VAL A 2 20.56 -32.78 50.38
C VAL A 2 19.54 -33.61 49.60
N ARG A 3 18.57 -34.09 50.33
CA ARG A 3 17.67 -35.23 50.07
C ARG A 3 16.53 -34.89 49.10
N PHE A 4 16.20 -35.88 48.26
CA PHE A 4 14.90 -36.11 47.62
C PHE A 4 13.81 -36.35 48.68
N ILE A 5 12.62 -35.80 48.43
CA ILE A 5 11.36 -36.26 49.02
C ILE A 5 10.43 -36.54 47.86
N GLU A 6 10.14 -37.83 47.67
CA GLU A 6 9.01 -38.35 46.91
C GLU A 6 7.77 -38.25 47.78
N ASP A 7 6.65 -37.84 47.24
CA ASP A 7 5.34 -38.10 47.85
C ASP A 7 4.38 -38.61 46.77
N GLU A 8 4.00 -39.82 46.96
CA GLU A 8 2.98 -40.55 46.23
C GLU A 8 1.63 -40.43 46.98
N GLY A 9 0.54 -40.42 46.25
CA GLY A 9 -0.81 -40.61 46.79
C GLY A 9 -1.86 -39.99 45.88
N GLU A 10 -2.56 -40.68 45.26
CA GLU A 10 -3.61 -41.69 45.36
C GLU A 10 -4.87 -41.18 44.60
N SER A 11 -5.35 -42.06 43.78
CA SER A 11 -6.58 -42.08 43.02
C SER A 11 -7.86 -41.83 43.84
N SER A 12 -8.80 -41.11 43.26
CA SER A 12 -10.23 -41.39 43.48
C SER A 12 -11.07 -40.98 42.31
N SER A 13 -11.70 -41.97 41.74
CA SER A 13 -12.86 -41.89 40.86
C SER A 13 -14.03 -41.32 41.60
N ASP A 14 -14.75 -40.34 41.03
CA ASP A 14 -16.18 -40.22 41.28
C ASP A 14 -16.96 -39.73 40.05
N ASP A 15 -17.92 -40.54 39.74
CA ASP A 15 -18.96 -40.43 38.74
C ASP A 15 -20.03 -39.42 39.20
N GLY A 16 -20.44 -38.48 38.39
CA GLY A 16 -21.43 -37.48 38.78
C GLY A 16 -22.02 -36.69 37.62
N SER A 17 -22.83 -37.38 36.84
CA SER A 17 -23.86 -36.75 35.96
C SER A 17 -24.64 -35.65 36.65
N ARG A 18 -24.65 -34.41 36.07
CA ARG A 18 -25.82 -33.51 36.14
C ARG A 18 -25.66 -32.33 35.15
N ARG A 19 -26.45 -32.39 34.09
CA ARG A 19 -27.45 -31.40 33.57
C ARG A 19 -27.15 -29.93 33.70
N SER A 20 -27.14 -29.30 32.51
CA SER A 20 -27.95 -28.12 32.17
C SER A 20 -27.72 -26.84 32.96
N SER A 21 -27.12 -25.88 32.33
CA SER A 21 -27.74 -24.55 32.26
C SER A 21 -27.08 -23.77 31.12
N GLY A 22 -27.88 -23.39 30.15
CA GLY A 22 -27.51 -22.50 29.05
C GLY A 22 -27.34 -21.11 29.61
N GLU A 23 -26.19 -20.51 29.38
CA GLU A 23 -26.01 -19.09 29.45
C GLU A 23 -25.71 -18.60 28.04
N GLY A 24 -26.60 -17.72 27.60
CA GLY A 24 -26.69 -17.20 26.25
C GLY A 24 -25.46 -16.42 25.89
N LEU A 25 -24.75 -16.93 24.91
CA LEU A 25 -23.81 -16.15 24.14
C LEU A 25 -24.62 -15.18 23.28
N ALA A 26 -24.39 -13.87 23.48
CA ALA A 26 -24.98 -12.83 22.69
C ALA A 26 -24.70 -13.05 21.21
N PRO A 27 -25.64 -12.77 20.30
CA PRO A 27 -25.43 -12.96 18.87
C PRO A 27 -24.36 -12.00 18.36
N VAL A 28 -23.32 -12.56 17.73
CA VAL A 28 -22.32 -11.80 17.02
C VAL A 28 -22.96 -11.24 15.77
N ILE A 29 -23.16 -9.92 15.73
CA ILE A 29 -23.66 -9.23 14.55
C ILE A 29 -22.49 -9.11 13.55
N PRO A 30 -22.57 -9.66 12.33
CA PRO A 30 -21.55 -9.43 11.33
C PRO A 30 -21.63 -7.99 10.83
N LEU A 31 -20.52 -7.27 10.94
CA LEU A 31 -20.40 -5.83 10.62
C LEU A 31 -20.36 -5.53 9.11
N PHE A 32 -20.41 -6.54 8.24
CA PHE A 32 -20.40 -6.37 6.79
C PHE A 32 -21.47 -7.27 6.15
N GLY A 33 -22.68 -6.74 6.06
CA GLY A 33 -23.75 -7.29 5.24
C GLY A 33 -23.81 -6.55 3.90
N GLY A 34 -23.05 -6.98 2.91
CA GLY A 34 -23.18 -6.54 1.52
C GLY A 34 -24.30 -7.34 0.84
N ALA A 35 -25.43 -6.72 0.59
CA ALA A 35 -26.49 -7.27 -0.24
C ALA A 35 -26.04 -7.28 -1.71
N HIS A 36 -26.01 -8.46 -2.33
CA HIS A 36 -25.86 -8.60 -3.77
C HIS A 36 -27.24 -8.37 -4.44
N PRO A 37 -27.37 -7.44 -5.40
CA PRO A 37 -28.52 -7.43 -6.28
C PRO A 37 -28.34 -8.44 -7.41
N GLU A 38 -29.34 -9.28 -7.58
CA GLU A 38 -29.47 -10.25 -8.67
C GLU A 38 -29.43 -9.57 -10.04
N LYS A 39 -28.56 -10.07 -10.91
CA LYS A 39 -28.50 -9.69 -12.32
C LYS A 39 -29.65 -10.33 -13.08
N ARG A 40 -30.66 -9.55 -13.41
CA ARG A 40 -31.59 -9.89 -14.50
C ARG A 40 -30.92 -9.63 -15.84
N SER A 41 -30.82 -10.69 -16.63
CA SER A 41 -30.43 -10.66 -18.02
C SER A 41 -31.51 -9.96 -18.85
N ALA A 42 -31.16 -8.86 -19.49
CA ALA A 42 -31.91 -8.36 -20.66
C ALA A 42 -30.91 -8.07 -21.77
N ARG A 43 -30.97 -8.87 -22.81
CA ARG A 43 -30.35 -8.61 -24.09
C ARG A 43 -31.03 -7.40 -24.72
N SER A 44 -30.26 -6.43 -25.16
CA SER A 44 -30.68 -5.48 -26.16
C SER A 44 -29.47 -5.15 -27.02
N ASP A 45 -29.50 -5.68 -28.23
CA ASP A 45 -28.71 -5.27 -29.36
C ASP A 45 -29.03 -3.80 -29.66
N THR A 46 -28.05 -2.92 -29.49
CA THR A 46 -28.08 -1.63 -30.19
C THR A 46 -26.64 -1.20 -30.41
N GLN A 47 -26.19 -1.40 -31.62
CA GLN A 47 -24.93 -0.95 -32.19
C GLN A 47 -24.95 0.58 -32.30
N PRO A 48 -23.98 1.31 -31.74
CA PRO A 48 -23.89 2.75 -31.99
C PRO A 48 -23.24 3.01 -33.36
N PRO A 49 -23.66 4.06 -34.07
CA PRO A 49 -23.15 4.41 -35.39
C PRO A 49 -21.70 4.89 -35.34
N ARG A 50 -20.93 4.49 -36.33
CA ARG A 50 -19.59 4.99 -36.62
C ARG A 50 -19.71 6.46 -37.04
N SER A 51 -19.06 7.37 -36.33
CA SER A 51 -18.86 8.72 -36.78
C SER A 51 -17.43 8.88 -37.29
N ASP A 52 -17.38 9.15 -38.58
CA ASP A 52 -16.21 9.47 -39.38
C ASP A 52 -15.60 10.85 -38.96
N GLY A 53 -14.29 10.93 -39.05
CA GLY A 53 -13.56 12.06 -39.55
C GLY A 53 -12.95 13.02 -38.52
N PRO A 54 -11.66 13.34 -38.72
CA PRO A 54 -10.94 14.27 -37.84
C PRO A 54 -11.25 15.71 -38.23
N SER A 55 -11.90 16.43 -37.35
CA SER A 55 -11.99 17.88 -37.47
C SER A 55 -10.67 18.53 -37.08
N SER A 56 -9.91 18.93 -38.06
CA SER A 56 -8.79 19.83 -37.94
C SER A 56 -9.27 21.16 -37.29
N ARG A 57 -8.93 21.34 -36.02
CA ARG A 57 -9.08 22.63 -35.34
C ARG A 57 -8.09 23.59 -35.98
N ARG A 58 -8.61 24.48 -36.81
CA ARG A 58 -7.96 25.67 -37.31
C ARG A 58 -7.44 26.48 -36.13
N MET A 59 -6.15 26.71 -36.08
CA MET A 59 -5.54 27.70 -35.17
C MET A 59 -6.02 29.08 -35.57
N PRO A 60 -6.37 29.96 -34.64
CA PRO A 60 -6.64 31.33 -34.94
C PRO A 60 -5.37 32.01 -35.46
N ARG A 61 -5.49 32.61 -36.65
CA ARG A 61 -4.46 33.39 -37.31
C ARG A 61 -4.23 34.64 -36.46
N PHE A 62 -2.98 34.82 -36.06
CA PHE A 62 -2.52 36.04 -35.43
C PHE A 62 -2.67 37.18 -36.44
N GLU A 63 -3.57 38.10 -36.15
CA GLU A 63 -3.75 39.32 -36.93
C GLU A 63 -2.68 40.32 -36.51
N GLU A 64 -1.81 40.71 -37.46
CA GLU A 64 -0.79 41.73 -37.26
C GLU A 64 -1.47 43.04 -36.88
N VAL A 65 -1.13 43.57 -35.71
CA VAL A 65 -1.52 44.90 -35.26
C VAL A 65 -0.62 45.88 -36.01
N PRO A 66 -1.16 46.93 -36.72
CA PRO A 66 -0.34 47.92 -37.37
C PRO A 66 0.34 48.82 -36.35
N ASP A 67 1.60 49.10 -36.62
CA ASP A 67 2.59 49.80 -35.78
C ASP A 67 2.49 51.34 -35.86
N ASP A 68 1.31 51.89 -36.00
CA ASP A 68 1.11 53.35 -36.06
C ASP A 68 -0.16 53.74 -35.29
N ALA A 69 -0.10 53.73 -33.94
CA ALA A 69 -1.08 54.43 -33.12
C ALA A 69 -0.34 55.36 -32.14
N GLU A 70 -0.26 56.64 -32.54
CA GLU A 70 0.13 57.74 -31.64
C GLU A 70 -0.73 57.72 -30.37
N LEU A 71 -0.06 57.56 -29.22
CA LEU A 71 -0.69 57.70 -27.91
C LEU A 71 -0.91 59.17 -27.58
N PRO A 72 -2.11 59.61 -27.26
CA PRO A 72 -2.29 60.96 -26.73
C PRO A 72 -1.72 61.05 -25.31
N ALA A 73 -0.83 62.03 -25.10
CA ALA A 73 -0.35 62.42 -23.79
C ALA A 73 -1.50 62.93 -22.93
N ALA A 74 -2.05 62.12 -22.07
CA ALA A 74 -2.94 62.49 -21.00
C ALA A 74 -2.15 62.72 -19.71
N ALA A 75 -1.83 63.99 -19.44
CA ALA A 75 -1.48 64.45 -18.11
C ALA A 75 -2.68 64.23 -17.18
N GLY A 76 -2.55 63.26 -16.25
CA GLY A 76 -3.57 63.00 -15.26
C GLY A 76 -2.93 62.57 -13.96
N SER A 77 -2.69 63.54 -13.08
CA SER A 77 -2.61 63.52 -11.62
C SER A 77 -2.51 62.12 -11.00
N GLY A 78 -1.28 61.71 -10.61
CA GLY A 78 -1.02 60.63 -9.72
C GLY A 78 -1.74 60.83 -8.38
N ARG A 79 -2.86 60.15 -8.23
CA ARG A 79 -3.27 59.70 -6.90
C ARG A 79 -2.56 58.39 -6.66
N ALA A 80 -1.50 58.46 -5.82
CA ALA A 80 -1.01 57.28 -5.14
C ALA A 80 -2.20 56.66 -4.40
N TRP A 81 -2.63 55.50 -4.86
CA TRP A 81 -3.54 54.65 -4.12
C TRP A 81 -2.70 53.97 -3.05
N ASP A 82 -2.53 54.64 -1.91
CA ASP A 82 -2.16 53.97 -0.66
C ASP A 82 -3.39 53.16 -0.23
N GLY A 83 -3.63 52.04 -0.91
CA GLY A 83 -4.52 51.00 -0.43
C GLY A 83 -3.96 50.46 0.88
N PRO A 84 -4.80 50.25 1.91
CA PRO A 84 -4.33 49.67 3.13
C PRO A 84 -3.66 48.32 2.82
N ALA A 85 -2.51 48.11 3.45
CA ALA A 85 -1.72 46.91 3.32
C ALA A 85 -2.61 45.65 3.46
N GLU A 86 -2.87 44.96 2.34
CA GLU A 86 -3.61 43.70 2.28
C GLU A 86 -2.80 42.53 2.91
N SER A 87 -1.59 42.82 3.43
CA SER A 87 -0.68 41.83 3.99
C SER A 87 -1.25 41.06 5.20
N GLY A 88 -2.18 41.63 5.95
CA GLY A 88 -2.73 41.00 7.15
C GLY A 88 -3.82 39.95 6.87
N VAL A 89 -4.53 40.08 5.75
CA VAL A 89 -5.60 39.11 5.39
C VAL A 89 -4.99 37.86 4.79
N ASP A 90 -3.95 38.02 3.98
CA ASP A 90 -3.24 36.91 3.34
C ASP A 90 -2.49 36.05 4.36
N GLU A 91 -1.95 36.65 5.42
CA GLU A 91 -1.26 35.90 6.51
C GLU A 91 -2.25 35.07 7.34
N VAL A 92 -3.42 35.62 7.69
CA VAL A 92 -4.45 34.86 8.45
C VAL A 92 -4.98 33.70 7.64
N ASP A 93 -5.19 33.90 6.34
CA ASP A 93 -5.63 32.84 5.43
C ASP A 93 -4.54 31.75 5.26
N ALA A 94 -3.26 32.12 5.25
CA ALA A 94 -2.13 31.20 5.19
C ALA A 94 -2.03 30.34 6.46
N GLU A 95 -2.12 30.95 7.63
CA GLU A 95 -2.12 30.23 8.91
C GLU A 95 -3.29 29.25 9.04
N GLN A 96 -4.49 29.66 8.63
CA GLN A 96 -5.67 28.78 8.65
C GLN A 96 -5.49 27.60 7.70
N ARG A 97 -4.93 27.84 6.52
CA ARG A 97 -4.61 26.80 5.53
C ARG A 97 -3.60 25.81 6.08
N LEU A 98 -2.49 26.30 6.65
CA LEU A 98 -1.46 25.47 7.25
C LEU A 98 -2.01 24.59 8.38
N LYS A 99 -2.83 25.18 9.26
CA LYS A 99 -3.48 24.45 10.35
C LYS A 99 -4.40 23.34 9.81
N ALA A 100 -5.26 23.68 8.85
CA ALA A 100 -6.19 22.73 8.26
C ALA A 100 -5.47 21.56 7.55
N ALA A 101 -4.36 21.86 6.85
CA ALA A 101 -3.51 20.86 6.19
C ALA A 101 -2.82 19.96 7.21
N THR A 102 -2.27 20.54 8.28
CA THR A 102 -1.64 19.80 9.39
C THR A 102 -2.64 18.87 10.08
N ASP A 103 -3.85 19.36 10.40
CA ASP A 103 -4.91 18.55 11.00
C ASP A 103 -5.32 17.38 10.08
N ARG A 104 -5.32 17.59 8.76
CA ARG A 104 -5.58 16.53 7.78
C ARG A 104 -4.46 15.50 7.73
N LEU A 105 -3.20 15.94 7.76
CA LEU A 105 -2.04 15.07 7.82
C LEU A 105 -2.07 14.20 9.07
N LEU A 106 -2.33 14.78 10.26
CA LEU A 106 -2.42 14.05 11.51
C LEU A 106 -3.52 12.99 11.49
N ARG A 107 -4.69 13.30 10.91
CA ARG A 107 -5.75 12.30 10.74
C ARG A 107 -5.34 11.15 9.82
N LYS A 108 -4.57 11.43 8.76
CA LYS A 108 -4.03 10.37 7.89
C LYS A 108 -2.99 9.52 8.61
N LEU A 109 -2.08 10.15 9.38
CA LEU A 109 -1.09 9.45 10.21
C LEU A 109 -1.74 8.54 11.25
N ALA A 110 -2.82 8.98 11.88
CA ALA A 110 -3.58 8.15 12.82
C ALA A 110 -4.21 6.90 12.17
N GLY A 111 -4.50 6.95 10.88
CA GLY A 111 -5.08 5.82 10.14
C GLY A 111 -4.03 4.85 9.58
N ARG A 112 -2.86 5.35 9.21
CA ARG A 112 -1.75 4.55 8.64
C ARG A 112 -0.43 5.30 8.75
N GLY A 113 0.68 4.59 8.90
CA GLY A 113 2.00 5.18 8.77
C GLY A 113 2.19 5.81 7.37
N LEU A 114 2.73 7.01 7.33
CA LEU A 114 3.13 7.73 6.12
C LEU A 114 4.65 7.87 6.10
N SER A 115 5.24 7.88 4.91
CA SER A 115 6.63 8.29 4.74
C SER A 115 6.73 9.81 4.80
N VAL A 116 7.94 10.31 5.00
CA VAL A 116 8.26 11.75 4.94
C VAL A 116 7.82 12.33 3.59
N SER A 117 8.10 11.63 2.50
CA SER A 117 7.68 12.03 1.15
C SER A 117 6.14 12.07 1.01
N GLU A 118 5.43 11.04 1.49
CA GLU A 118 3.95 11.03 1.46
C GLU A 118 3.34 12.15 2.30
N ALA A 119 3.96 12.49 3.43
CA ALA A 119 3.52 13.59 4.29
C ALA A 119 3.72 14.95 3.60
N ALA A 120 4.87 15.16 2.95
CA ALA A 120 5.13 16.34 2.15
C ALA A 120 4.10 16.50 1.02
N ASP A 121 3.83 15.43 0.27
CA ASP A 121 2.85 15.44 -0.80
C ASP A 121 1.44 15.83 -0.30
N VAL A 122 1.05 15.40 0.89
CA VAL A 122 -0.23 15.78 1.51
C VAL A 122 -0.27 17.28 1.77
N LEU A 123 0.75 17.86 2.41
CA LEU A 123 0.81 19.29 2.71
C LEU A 123 0.83 20.15 1.44
N LEU A 124 1.68 19.80 0.47
CA LEU A 124 1.78 20.49 -0.80
C LEU A 124 0.48 20.45 -1.59
N SER A 125 -0.23 19.31 -1.58
CA SER A 125 -1.53 19.18 -2.26
C SER A 125 -2.64 20.06 -1.64
N ASP A 126 -2.48 20.43 -0.38
CA ASP A 126 -3.37 21.33 0.34
C ASP A 126 -2.96 22.82 0.19
N GLY A 127 -1.97 23.11 -0.65
CA GLY A 127 -1.52 24.47 -0.96
C GLY A 127 -0.58 25.09 0.09
N VAL A 128 0.02 24.27 0.95
CA VAL A 128 1.08 24.69 1.88
C VAL A 128 2.37 24.89 1.09
N SER A 129 3.15 25.92 1.40
CA SER A 129 4.45 26.14 0.76
C SER A 129 5.46 25.05 1.16
N ARG A 130 6.54 24.91 0.38
CA ARG A 130 7.58 23.92 0.68
C ARG A 130 8.28 24.16 2.03
N ASP A 131 8.52 25.42 2.35
CA ASP A 131 9.22 25.80 3.60
C ASP A 131 8.35 25.52 4.83
N GLU A 132 7.07 25.87 4.76
CA GLU A 132 6.09 25.54 5.80
C GLU A 132 5.92 24.02 5.95
N ALA A 133 5.81 23.29 4.83
CA ALA A 133 5.73 21.84 4.86
C ALA A 133 6.97 21.21 5.50
N ALA A 134 8.17 21.70 5.17
CA ALA A 134 9.41 21.23 5.78
C ALA A 134 9.42 21.47 7.30
N THR A 135 8.95 22.62 7.74
CA THR A 135 8.86 22.95 9.17
C THR A 135 7.90 22.03 9.92
N VAL A 136 6.71 21.78 9.35
CA VAL A 136 5.73 20.83 9.93
C VAL A 136 6.28 19.41 9.98
N ILE A 137 6.96 18.97 8.93
CA ILE A 137 7.56 17.63 8.86
C ILE A 137 8.62 17.48 9.93
N ALA A 138 9.55 18.43 10.06
CA ALA A 138 10.59 18.39 11.06
C ALA A 138 10.01 18.31 12.49
N ASP A 139 8.98 19.10 12.81
CA ASP A 139 8.29 19.01 14.10
C ASP A 139 7.67 17.63 14.36
N LEU A 140 7.11 16.99 13.32
CA LEU A 140 6.52 15.64 13.43
C LEU A 140 7.59 14.56 13.56
N GLU A 141 8.75 14.72 12.93
CA GLU A 141 9.91 13.84 13.07
C GLU A 141 10.51 13.97 14.47
N ASP A 142 10.73 15.19 14.96
CA ASP A 142 11.24 15.45 16.33
C ASP A 142 10.35 14.84 17.42
N ARG A 143 9.04 14.81 17.19
CA ARG A 143 8.07 14.16 18.09
C ARG A 143 7.98 12.65 17.91
N GLY A 144 8.65 12.08 16.92
CA GLY A 144 8.58 10.65 16.59
C GLY A 144 7.23 10.20 16.03
N TRP A 145 6.41 11.14 15.52
CA TRP A 145 5.13 10.81 14.89
C TRP A 145 5.28 10.47 13.39
N LEU A 146 6.37 10.91 12.80
CA LEU A 146 6.78 10.64 11.43
C LEU A 146 8.22 10.11 11.47
N GLY A 147 8.53 9.14 10.62
CA GLY A 147 9.89 8.62 10.49
C GLY A 147 9.95 7.46 9.52
N ASP A 148 10.84 7.59 8.55
CA ASP A 148 11.01 6.60 7.49
C ASP A 148 11.64 5.30 8.02
N GLU A 149 12.49 5.36 9.05
CA GLU A 149 13.14 4.19 9.63
C GLU A 149 12.12 3.21 10.24
N MET A 150 11.30 3.71 11.16
CA MET A 150 10.26 2.90 11.81
C MET A 150 9.24 2.37 10.78
N LEU A 151 8.88 3.19 9.80
CA LEU A 151 7.96 2.77 8.75
C LEU A 151 8.59 1.70 7.84
N ALA A 152 9.88 1.82 7.52
CA ALA A 152 10.62 0.83 6.73
C ALA A 152 10.65 -0.53 7.44
N GLU A 153 11.00 -0.56 8.73
CA GLU A 153 10.99 -1.78 9.56
C GLU A 153 9.62 -2.45 9.58
N GLN A 154 8.55 -1.67 9.81
CA GLN A 154 7.18 -2.21 9.80
C GLN A 154 6.80 -2.80 8.45
N LEU A 155 7.17 -2.14 7.35
CA LEU A 155 6.90 -2.64 5.99
C LEU A 155 7.72 -3.89 5.67
N VAL A 156 8.98 -3.96 6.08
CA VAL A 156 9.82 -5.15 5.95
C VAL A 156 9.21 -6.32 6.71
N HIS A 157 8.88 -6.11 7.99
CA HIS A 157 8.26 -7.16 8.81
C HIS A 157 6.94 -7.67 8.21
N ALA A 158 6.08 -6.76 7.74
CA ALA A 158 4.82 -7.15 7.09
C ALA A 158 5.05 -7.87 5.75
N ALA A 159 6.07 -7.50 5.00
CA ALA A 159 6.42 -8.13 3.73
C ALA A 159 6.96 -9.56 3.94
N LEU A 160 7.77 -9.78 4.95
CA LEU A 160 8.30 -11.10 5.30
C LEU A 160 7.20 -12.00 5.88
N SER A 161 6.48 -11.53 6.89
CA SER A 161 5.54 -12.35 7.64
C SER A 161 4.27 -12.69 6.85
N ARG A 162 3.65 -11.68 6.22
CA ARG A 162 2.34 -11.82 5.55
C ARG A 162 2.44 -12.14 4.07
N ASN A 163 3.34 -11.46 3.38
CA ASN A 163 3.41 -11.53 1.93
C ASN A 163 4.42 -12.54 1.40
N LYS A 164 5.40 -12.93 2.20
CA LYS A 164 6.53 -13.78 1.77
C LYS A 164 7.18 -13.21 0.51
N ASP A 165 7.53 -11.93 0.56
CA ASP A 165 8.19 -11.24 -0.54
C ASP A 165 9.70 -11.49 -0.49
N GLY A 166 10.33 -11.55 -1.66
CA GLY A 166 11.78 -11.55 -1.79
C GLY A 166 12.37 -10.16 -1.52
N ARG A 167 13.66 -10.11 -1.17
CA ARG A 167 14.40 -8.89 -0.82
C ARG A 167 14.19 -7.77 -1.85
N ARG A 168 14.27 -8.10 -3.14
CA ARG A 168 14.04 -7.12 -4.23
C ARG A 168 12.61 -6.58 -4.24
N GLY A 169 11.63 -7.41 -3.95
CA GLY A 169 10.23 -6.99 -3.87
C GLY A 169 9.98 -6.06 -2.70
N ILE A 170 10.64 -6.31 -1.57
CA ILE A 170 10.62 -5.44 -0.40
C ILE A 170 11.21 -4.08 -0.74
N ALA A 171 12.42 -4.05 -1.32
CA ALA A 171 13.08 -2.82 -1.75
C ALA A 171 12.19 -1.98 -2.69
N GLN A 172 11.53 -2.61 -3.66
CA GLN A 172 10.60 -1.93 -4.57
C GLN A 172 9.39 -1.33 -3.82
N LYS A 173 8.90 -1.98 -2.78
CA LYS A 173 7.79 -1.47 -1.96
C LYS A 173 8.21 -0.26 -1.14
N LEU A 174 9.39 -0.30 -0.53
CA LEU A 174 9.94 0.84 0.21
C LEU A 174 10.13 2.05 -0.72
N ALA A 175 10.75 1.85 -1.89
CA ALA A 175 10.93 2.89 -2.89
C ALA A 175 9.58 3.47 -3.38
N LYS A 176 8.57 2.62 -3.61
CA LYS A 176 7.23 3.07 -4.02
C LYS A 176 6.53 3.92 -2.96
N ARG A 177 6.85 3.69 -1.69
CA ARG A 177 6.35 4.48 -0.56
C ARG A 177 7.14 5.77 -0.34
N GLY A 178 8.16 6.02 -1.16
CA GLY A 178 9.02 7.20 -1.02
C GLY A 178 9.85 7.22 0.27
N ILE A 179 10.13 6.04 0.83
CA ILE A 179 11.04 5.89 1.98
C ILE A 179 12.43 6.38 1.59
N ALA A 180 13.08 7.15 2.44
CA ALA A 180 14.44 7.60 2.26
C ALA A 180 15.39 6.41 2.06
N ARG A 181 16.37 6.57 1.15
CA ARG A 181 17.24 5.47 0.76
C ARG A 181 18.00 4.89 1.93
N GLU A 182 18.51 5.74 2.80
CA GLU A 182 19.27 5.36 3.99
C GLU A 182 18.43 4.48 4.92
N ALA A 183 17.20 4.87 5.19
CA ALA A 183 16.25 4.09 6.00
C ALA A 183 15.86 2.77 5.32
N ALA A 184 15.67 2.78 4.01
CA ALA A 184 15.37 1.58 3.24
C ALA A 184 16.54 0.59 3.23
N ASP A 185 17.77 1.07 3.03
CA ASP A 185 18.98 0.24 3.01
C ASP A 185 19.26 -0.34 4.41
N ALA A 186 19.09 0.43 5.47
CA ALA A 186 19.21 -0.02 6.86
C ALA A 186 18.19 -1.15 7.16
N ALA A 187 16.92 -0.92 6.87
CA ALA A 187 15.88 -1.92 7.10
C ALA A 187 16.07 -3.20 6.25
N LEU A 188 16.59 -3.06 5.03
CA LEU A 188 16.92 -4.20 4.18
C LEU A 188 18.15 -4.97 4.68
N ALA A 189 19.08 -4.33 5.36
CA ALA A 189 20.25 -5.01 5.92
C ALA A 189 19.85 -6.09 6.95
N GLU A 190 18.76 -5.85 7.68
CA GLU A 190 18.21 -6.77 8.69
C GLU A 190 17.43 -7.95 8.08
N VAL A 191 17.14 -7.92 6.77
CA VAL A 191 16.41 -9.02 6.10
C VAL A 191 17.32 -10.23 5.97
N PRO A 192 16.93 -11.41 6.49
CA PRO A 192 17.69 -12.64 6.35
C PRO A 192 17.94 -13.02 4.88
N ASP A 193 19.07 -13.66 4.60
CA ASP A 193 19.41 -14.14 3.26
C ASP A 193 18.85 -15.57 3.02
N ASP A 194 17.54 -15.69 3.20
CA ASP A 194 16.78 -16.95 3.06
C ASP A 194 15.74 -16.88 1.92
N ASP A 195 15.99 -16.04 0.93
CA ASP A 195 15.10 -15.84 -0.24
C ASP A 195 14.75 -17.18 -0.93
N ALA A 196 15.70 -18.12 -1.00
CA ALA A 196 15.47 -19.40 -1.64
C ALA A 196 14.44 -20.26 -0.85
N GLU A 197 14.55 -20.29 0.47
CA GLU A 197 13.64 -21.04 1.34
C GLU A 197 12.24 -20.45 1.35
N ARG A 198 12.15 -19.12 1.47
CA ARG A 198 10.87 -18.41 1.39
C ARG A 198 10.19 -18.58 0.02
N ALA A 199 10.96 -18.51 -1.06
CA ALA A 199 10.44 -18.75 -2.40
C ALA A 199 9.89 -20.17 -2.54
N LEU A 200 10.61 -21.17 -2.02
CA LEU A 200 10.19 -22.57 -2.06
C LEU A 200 8.93 -22.81 -1.22
N GLU A 201 8.86 -22.26 -0.03
CA GLU A 201 7.67 -22.36 0.82
C GLU A 201 6.43 -21.78 0.15
N PHE A 202 6.59 -20.56 -0.46
CA PHE A 202 5.53 -19.97 -1.25
C PHE A 202 5.15 -20.84 -2.45
N ALA A 203 6.15 -21.36 -3.18
CA ALA A 203 5.94 -22.21 -4.35
C ALA A 203 5.19 -23.50 -3.98
N ARG A 204 5.54 -24.18 -2.89
CA ARG A 204 4.84 -25.37 -2.37
C ARG A 204 3.38 -25.10 -2.07
N THR A 205 3.09 -23.95 -1.43
CA THR A 205 1.70 -23.55 -1.13
C THR A 205 0.90 -23.37 -2.41
N LYS A 206 1.49 -22.76 -3.44
CA LYS A 206 0.81 -22.45 -4.71
C LYS A 206 0.76 -23.65 -5.66
N ALA A 207 1.77 -24.51 -5.69
CA ALA A 207 1.81 -25.71 -6.53
C ALA A 207 0.61 -26.64 -6.25
N ARG A 208 0.20 -26.76 -4.98
CA ARG A 208 -0.98 -27.57 -4.60
C ARG A 208 -2.26 -27.10 -5.32
N SER A 209 -2.44 -25.80 -5.52
CA SER A 209 -3.61 -25.23 -6.20
C SER A 209 -3.53 -25.32 -7.73
N MET A 210 -2.38 -25.71 -8.28
CA MET A 210 -2.13 -25.80 -9.73
C MET A 210 -2.13 -27.27 -10.24
N SER A 211 -2.56 -28.15 -9.41
CA SER A 211 -2.52 -29.60 -9.68
C SER A 211 -3.35 -30.09 -10.89
N SER A 212 -4.29 -29.29 -11.36
CA SER A 212 -5.10 -29.57 -12.57
C SER A 212 -4.46 -29.05 -13.85
N LEU A 213 -3.36 -28.31 -13.76
CA LEU A 213 -2.66 -27.75 -14.93
C LEU A 213 -1.60 -28.72 -15.41
N ASP A 214 -1.24 -28.61 -16.70
CA ASP A 214 -0.03 -29.24 -17.19
C ASP A 214 1.22 -28.63 -16.53
N HIS A 215 2.30 -29.42 -16.47
CA HIS A 215 3.51 -29.05 -15.76
C HIS A 215 4.12 -27.73 -16.27
N ASP A 216 4.18 -27.52 -17.57
CA ASP A 216 4.81 -26.35 -18.16
C ASP A 216 4.00 -25.07 -17.89
N THR A 217 2.67 -25.19 -17.96
CA THR A 217 1.76 -24.07 -17.64
C THR A 217 1.84 -23.72 -16.15
N ALA A 218 1.86 -24.73 -15.27
CA ALA A 218 2.02 -24.55 -13.83
C ALA A 218 3.37 -23.87 -13.52
N LEU A 219 4.46 -24.34 -14.15
CA LEU A 219 5.81 -23.79 -13.99
C LEU A 219 5.86 -22.31 -14.39
N ARG A 220 5.37 -21.95 -15.57
CA ARG A 220 5.35 -20.54 -16.03
C ARG A 220 4.54 -19.65 -15.10
N ARG A 221 3.37 -20.11 -14.65
CA ARG A 221 2.54 -19.36 -13.70
C ARG A 221 3.23 -19.14 -12.36
N LEU A 222 3.87 -20.18 -11.85
CA LEU A 222 4.55 -20.14 -10.55
C LEU A 222 5.76 -19.21 -10.59
N ILE A 223 6.58 -19.29 -11.63
CA ILE A 223 7.70 -18.36 -11.88
C ILE A 223 7.19 -16.92 -11.96
N GLY A 224 6.11 -16.67 -12.71
CA GLY A 224 5.52 -15.34 -12.80
C GLY A 224 5.00 -14.79 -11.47
N GLN A 225 4.48 -15.65 -10.59
CA GLN A 225 4.05 -15.24 -9.25
C GLN A 225 5.24 -14.90 -8.35
N LEU A 226 6.31 -15.71 -8.39
CA LEU A 226 7.54 -15.47 -7.64
C LEU A 226 8.26 -14.19 -8.13
N ALA A 227 8.33 -13.99 -9.44
CA ALA A 227 8.91 -12.78 -10.03
C ALA A 227 8.18 -11.50 -9.57
N ARG A 228 6.83 -11.52 -9.52
CA ARG A 228 6.03 -10.39 -9.00
C ARG A 228 6.25 -10.11 -7.53
N ARG A 229 6.72 -11.10 -6.76
CA ARG A 229 7.12 -10.95 -5.36
C ARG A 229 8.58 -10.51 -5.19
N GLY A 230 9.30 -10.33 -6.30
CA GLY A 230 10.66 -9.82 -6.31
C GLY A 230 11.74 -10.88 -6.05
N TYR A 231 11.43 -12.15 -6.22
CA TYR A 231 12.47 -13.18 -6.18
C TYR A 231 13.31 -13.15 -7.45
N PRO A 232 14.65 -13.31 -7.34
CA PRO A 232 15.52 -13.41 -8.52
C PRO A 232 15.12 -14.57 -9.43
N GLY A 233 15.31 -14.42 -10.75
CA GLY A 233 14.85 -15.41 -11.73
C GLY A 233 15.42 -16.82 -11.49
N GLY A 234 16.66 -16.94 -11.08
CA GLY A 234 17.27 -18.24 -10.70
C GLY A 234 16.60 -18.89 -9.50
N VAL A 235 16.35 -18.11 -8.43
CA VAL A 235 15.65 -18.57 -7.23
C VAL A 235 14.20 -18.96 -7.56
N ALA A 236 13.51 -18.12 -8.34
CA ALA A 236 12.13 -18.37 -8.76
C ALA A 236 12.01 -19.66 -9.59
N MET A 237 12.95 -19.89 -10.52
CA MET A 237 12.99 -21.09 -11.36
C MET A 237 13.25 -22.35 -10.52
N SER A 238 14.26 -22.32 -9.67
CA SER A 238 14.63 -23.45 -8.81
C SER A 238 13.49 -23.82 -7.87
N ALA A 239 12.94 -22.83 -7.15
CA ALA A 239 11.83 -23.04 -6.22
C ALA A 239 10.56 -23.56 -6.92
N ALA A 240 10.24 -23.04 -8.12
CA ALA A 240 9.07 -23.48 -8.86
C ALA A 240 9.19 -24.94 -9.32
N ARG A 241 10.35 -25.34 -9.88
CA ARG A 241 10.59 -26.72 -10.31
C ARG A 241 10.50 -27.68 -9.12
N GLN A 242 11.25 -27.40 -8.07
CA GLN A 242 11.26 -28.25 -6.89
C GLN A 242 9.85 -28.43 -6.30
N ALA A 243 9.08 -27.37 -6.17
CA ALA A 243 7.73 -27.44 -5.61
C ALA A 243 6.75 -28.24 -6.50
N LEU A 244 6.90 -28.18 -7.81
CA LEU A 244 6.07 -28.94 -8.74
C LEU A 244 6.47 -30.42 -8.78
N ASP A 245 7.76 -30.73 -8.72
CA ASP A 245 8.27 -32.10 -8.66
C ASP A 245 7.81 -32.80 -7.36
N GLU A 246 7.88 -32.11 -6.22
CA GLU A 246 7.35 -32.60 -4.95
C GLU A 246 5.83 -32.85 -5.01
N ALA A 247 5.07 -31.93 -5.62
CA ALA A 247 3.61 -32.08 -5.77
C ALA A 247 3.22 -33.20 -6.76
N GLY A 248 4.03 -33.43 -7.79
CA GLY A 248 3.86 -34.51 -8.77
C GLY A 248 4.24 -35.87 -8.21
N GLY A 249 5.35 -35.96 -7.48
CA GLY A 249 5.83 -37.19 -6.83
C GLY A 249 4.87 -37.73 -5.78
N ALA A 250 4.21 -36.85 -5.01
CA ALA A 250 3.20 -37.22 -4.02
C ALA A 250 1.99 -37.96 -4.64
N ARG A 251 1.71 -37.77 -5.93
CA ARG A 251 0.62 -38.46 -6.67
C ARG A 251 1.01 -39.82 -7.21
N SER A 252 2.30 -40.01 -7.51
CA SER A 252 2.79 -41.28 -8.05
C SER A 252 2.94 -42.38 -6.98
N GLY A 253 2.95 -41.99 -5.71
CA GLY A 253 3.26 -42.91 -4.58
C GLY A 253 2.09 -43.72 -4.02
N VAL A 254 0.83 -43.49 -4.45
CA VAL A 254 -0.32 -44.25 -3.91
C VAL A 254 -1.03 -44.99 -5.03
N ARG A 255 -0.40 -46.00 -5.58
CA ARG A 255 -1.12 -47.10 -6.24
C ARG A 255 -1.19 -48.25 -5.28
N PHE A 256 -2.22 -48.28 -4.45
CA PHE A 256 -2.65 -49.54 -3.85
C PHE A 256 -3.28 -50.42 -4.95
N ARG A 257 -2.71 -51.58 -5.09
CA ARG A 257 -3.25 -52.66 -5.91
C ARG A 257 -4.10 -53.53 -5.00
#